data_9cb3bad03bbec1ad6f15c4435db10e7b
#
_entry.id   9cb3bad03bbec1ad6f15c4435db10e7b
#
_cell.length_a   1.000
_cell.length_b   1.000
_cell.length_c   1.000
_cell.angle_alpha   90.00
_cell.angle_beta   90.00
_cell.angle_gamma   90.00
#
_symmetry.space_group_name_H-M   'P 1'
#
loop_
_entity.id
_entity.type
_entity.pdbx_description
1 polymer ?
#
loop_
_entity_poly.entity_id
_entity_poly.type
_entity_poly.pdbx_seq_one_letter_code
_entity_poly.pdbx_strand_id
1 'polypeptide(L)'
;MNCYNHPSLPAVSSCIDCNKGLCIECSSRYTFPICVECNKNRISHERSEIIKDFFIIFGGGAVITFIVLSLLNSQNRDLPIMSYIMFFYAYSSLVAGWKFLNRITADYFLFLPIIGWLIYFMVKLLISGFLGIFILPYRIYKNVTRLRELNQID
;
A
#
# COMPACT_ATOMS: atom_id res chain seq x y z
N MET A 1 -39.13 9.87 3.78
CA MET A 1 -38.11 9.22 2.94
C MET A 1 -38.03 7.74 3.34
N ASN A 2 -38.11 6.81 2.40
CA ASN A 2 -38.11 5.38 2.69
C ASN A 2 -36.72 4.77 2.45
N CYS A 3 -36.48 3.59 3.01
CA CYS A 3 -35.23 2.86 2.81
C CYS A 3 -35.04 2.49 1.33
N TYR A 4 -33.83 2.68 0.80
CA TYR A 4 -33.52 2.34 -0.60
C TYR A 4 -33.70 0.84 -0.92
N ASN A 5 -33.31 -0.05 0.02
CA ASN A 5 -33.44 -1.49 -0.18
C ASN A 5 -34.82 -2.06 0.26
N HIS A 6 -35.54 -1.35 1.14
CA HIS A 6 -36.83 -1.76 1.70
C HIS A 6 -37.83 -0.61 1.58
N PRO A 7 -38.47 -0.42 0.40
CA PRO A 7 -39.34 0.74 0.14
C PRO A 7 -40.54 0.85 1.07
N SER A 8 -40.92 -0.25 1.72
CA SER A 8 -42.02 -0.30 2.72
C SER A 8 -41.62 0.18 4.12
N LEU A 9 -40.32 0.33 4.41
CA LEU A 9 -39.81 0.74 5.71
C LEU A 9 -39.32 2.19 5.70
N PRO A 10 -39.62 2.97 6.78
CA PRO A 10 -39.11 4.33 6.86
C PRO A 10 -37.60 4.34 7.04
N ALA A 11 -36.92 5.30 6.41
CA ALA A 11 -35.51 5.53 6.61
C ALA A 11 -35.26 6.24 7.95
N VAL A 12 -34.37 5.70 8.76
CA VAL A 12 -33.96 6.26 10.06
C VAL A 12 -32.57 6.93 9.99
N SER A 13 -31.81 6.62 8.95
CA SER A 13 -30.49 7.21 8.69
C SER A 13 -30.23 7.31 7.17
N SER A 14 -29.12 7.95 6.79
CA SER A 14 -28.68 8.01 5.40
C SER A 14 -27.27 7.43 5.26
N CYS A 15 -27.00 6.84 4.10
CA CYS A 15 -25.66 6.37 3.76
C CYS A 15 -24.66 7.54 3.74
N ILE A 16 -23.53 7.38 4.42
CA ILE A 16 -22.49 8.44 4.53
C ILE A 16 -21.82 8.77 3.18
N ASP A 17 -21.86 7.87 2.20
CA ASP A 17 -21.20 8.08 0.91
C ASP A 17 -22.16 8.55 -0.18
N CYS A 18 -23.39 8.00 -0.25
CA CYS A 18 -24.31 8.30 -1.35
C CYS A 18 -25.64 8.92 -0.89
N ASN A 19 -25.82 9.18 0.41
CA ASN A 19 -27.01 9.79 1.03
C ASN A 19 -28.33 9.02 0.80
N LYS A 20 -28.30 7.76 0.34
CA LYS A 20 -29.49 6.91 0.23
C LYS A 20 -30.06 6.63 1.62
N GLY A 21 -31.38 6.68 1.78
CA GLY A 21 -32.07 6.37 3.04
C GLY A 21 -31.91 4.92 3.44
N LEU A 22 -31.66 4.67 4.73
CA LEU A 22 -31.46 3.33 5.31
C LEU A 22 -32.43 3.11 6.47
N CYS A 23 -33.11 1.96 6.51
CA CYS A 23 -33.90 1.52 7.68
C CYS A 23 -32.98 1.07 8.83
N ILE A 24 -33.53 0.78 9.99
CA ILE A 24 -32.79 0.33 11.18
C ILE A 24 -31.88 -0.86 10.84
N GLU A 25 -32.44 -1.87 10.17
CA GLU A 25 -31.71 -3.09 9.81
C GLU A 25 -30.54 -2.83 8.84
N CYS A 26 -30.75 -2.01 7.80
CA CYS A 26 -29.70 -1.62 6.88
C CYS A 26 -28.64 -0.71 7.51
N SER A 27 -29.02 0.11 8.47
CA SER A 27 -28.12 1.04 9.17
C SER A 27 -27.24 0.35 10.20
N SER A 28 -27.75 -0.69 10.88
CA SER A 28 -27.03 -1.44 11.92
C SER A 28 -26.16 -2.58 11.37
N ARG A 29 -26.25 -2.85 10.06
CA ARG A 29 -25.53 -3.96 9.42
C ARG A 29 -24.01 -3.80 9.47
N TYR A 30 -23.53 -2.58 9.43
CA TYR A 30 -22.11 -2.24 9.48
C TYR A 30 -21.82 -1.29 10.64
N THR A 31 -20.56 -1.14 11.00
CA THR A 31 -20.11 -0.22 12.07
C THR A 31 -20.53 1.24 11.84
N PHE A 32 -20.75 1.62 10.59
CA PHE A 32 -21.24 2.93 10.17
C PHE A 32 -22.46 2.79 9.25
N PRO A 33 -23.38 3.78 9.21
CA PRO A 33 -24.51 3.75 8.31
C PRO A 33 -24.06 3.89 6.86
N ILE A 34 -23.81 2.77 6.22
CA ILE A 34 -23.36 2.68 4.82
C ILE A 34 -24.20 1.64 4.07
N CYS A 35 -24.58 1.92 2.82
CA CYS A 35 -25.30 0.95 2.01
C CYS A 35 -24.36 -0.16 1.50
N VAL A 36 -24.94 -1.31 1.14
CA VAL A 36 -24.18 -2.49 0.68
C VAL A 36 -23.31 -2.16 -0.53
N GLU A 37 -23.81 -1.40 -1.48
CA GLU A 37 -23.08 -0.97 -2.68
C GLU A 37 -21.84 -0.12 -2.34
N CYS A 38 -22.01 0.90 -1.50
CA CYS A 38 -20.91 1.76 -1.10
C CYS A 38 -19.87 1.00 -0.27
N ASN A 39 -20.32 0.10 0.62
CA ASN A 39 -19.40 -0.74 1.38
C ASN A 39 -18.59 -1.66 0.45
N LYS A 40 -19.22 -2.30 -0.53
CA LYS A 40 -18.54 -3.13 -1.52
C LYS A 40 -17.51 -2.32 -2.33
N ASN A 41 -17.86 -1.10 -2.73
CA ASN A 41 -16.94 -0.21 -3.44
C ASN A 41 -15.73 0.19 -2.56
N ARG A 42 -15.94 0.47 -1.27
CA ARG A 42 -14.83 0.74 -0.34
C ARG A 42 -13.90 -0.46 -0.19
N ILE A 43 -14.47 -1.65 0.00
CA ILE A 43 -13.70 -2.90 0.11
C ILE A 43 -12.88 -3.14 -1.17
N SER A 44 -13.51 -3.01 -2.35
CA SER A 44 -12.83 -3.21 -3.63
C SER A 44 -11.70 -2.20 -3.86
N HIS A 45 -11.93 -0.94 -3.48
CA HIS A 45 -10.90 0.11 -3.55
C HIS A 45 -9.73 -0.18 -2.61
N GLU A 46 -10.01 -0.52 -1.35
CA GLU A 46 -8.98 -0.86 -0.35
C GLU A 46 -8.15 -2.07 -0.80
N ARG A 47 -8.81 -3.11 -1.33
CA ARG A 47 -8.15 -4.29 -1.91
C ARG A 47 -7.23 -3.93 -3.07
N SER A 48 -7.71 -3.07 -3.98
CA SER A 48 -6.91 -2.57 -5.11
C SER A 48 -5.68 -1.80 -4.66
N GLU A 49 -5.81 -0.94 -3.64
CA GLU A 49 -4.69 -0.17 -3.09
C GLU A 49 -3.63 -1.08 -2.46
N ILE A 50 -4.04 -2.11 -1.72
CA ILE A 50 -3.11 -3.09 -1.14
C ILE A 50 -2.37 -3.85 -2.26
N ILE A 51 -3.08 -4.30 -3.29
CA ILE A 51 -2.48 -5.02 -4.41
C ILE A 51 -1.50 -4.12 -5.17
N LYS A 52 -1.87 -2.87 -5.47
CA LYS A 52 -0.97 -1.87 -6.09
C LYS A 52 0.29 -1.66 -5.25
N ASP A 53 0.14 -1.61 -3.93
CA ASP A 53 1.26 -1.47 -3.00
C ASP A 53 2.25 -2.63 -3.12
N PHE A 54 1.76 -3.87 -3.20
CA PHE A 54 2.59 -5.05 -3.46
C PHE A 54 3.29 -4.97 -4.81
N PHE A 55 2.57 -4.61 -5.88
CA PHE A 55 3.15 -4.48 -7.21
C PHE A 55 4.26 -3.43 -7.27
N ILE A 56 4.09 -2.29 -6.61
CA ILE A 56 5.12 -1.24 -6.58
C ILE A 56 6.37 -1.72 -5.83
N ILE A 57 6.21 -2.37 -4.67
CA ILE A 57 7.34 -2.80 -3.84
C ILE A 57 8.09 -3.95 -4.52
N PHE A 58 7.40 -5.01 -4.89
CA PHE A 58 8.04 -6.19 -5.45
C PHE A 58 8.41 -6.01 -6.93
N GLY A 59 7.56 -5.34 -7.72
CA GLY A 59 7.85 -5.01 -9.10
C GLY A 59 9.04 -4.05 -9.21
N GLY A 60 9.06 -2.99 -8.40
CA GLY A 60 10.20 -2.08 -8.32
C GLY A 60 11.49 -2.78 -7.89
N GLY A 61 11.41 -3.62 -6.85
CA GLY A 61 12.55 -4.44 -6.41
C GLY A 61 13.05 -5.39 -7.49
N ALA A 62 12.16 -6.05 -8.22
CA ALA A 62 12.51 -6.96 -9.32
C ALA A 62 13.21 -6.25 -10.47
N VAL A 63 12.68 -5.08 -10.90
CA VAL A 63 13.29 -4.28 -11.98
C VAL A 63 14.70 -3.82 -11.60
N ILE A 64 14.88 -3.29 -10.39
CA ILE A 64 16.20 -2.85 -9.92
C ILE A 64 17.17 -4.04 -9.84
N THR A 65 16.71 -5.16 -9.29
CA THR A 65 17.51 -6.39 -9.21
C THR A 65 17.94 -6.86 -10.60
N PHE A 66 17.02 -6.88 -11.56
CA PHE A 66 17.31 -7.27 -12.93
C PHE A 66 18.36 -6.39 -13.59
N ILE A 67 18.23 -5.05 -13.44
CA ILE A 67 19.21 -4.09 -13.97
C ILE A 67 20.60 -4.32 -13.37
N VAL A 68 20.68 -4.41 -12.03
CA VAL A 68 21.96 -4.58 -11.33
C VAL A 68 22.61 -5.91 -11.68
N LEU A 69 21.85 -7.00 -11.74
CA LEU A 69 22.36 -8.30 -12.10
C LEU A 69 22.82 -8.36 -13.57
N SER A 70 22.12 -7.69 -14.48
CA SER A 70 22.56 -7.58 -15.89
C SER A 70 23.91 -6.88 -16.00
N LEU A 71 24.12 -5.81 -15.20
CA LEU A 71 25.39 -5.09 -15.17
C LEU A 71 26.52 -5.93 -14.54
N LEU A 72 26.23 -6.67 -13.47
CA LEU A 72 27.20 -7.55 -12.81
C LEU A 72 27.56 -8.78 -13.68
N ASN A 73 26.58 -9.38 -14.34
CA ASN A 73 26.80 -10.55 -15.23
C ASN A 73 27.63 -10.19 -16.45
N SER A 74 27.58 -8.93 -16.91
CA SER A 74 28.48 -8.41 -17.95
C SER A 74 29.98 -8.50 -17.58
N GLN A 75 30.30 -8.71 -16.31
CA GLN A 75 31.66 -8.88 -15.79
C GLN A 75 32.08 -10.37 -15.61
N ASN A 76 31.35 -11.33 -16.22
CA ASN A 76 31.64 -12.78 -16.12
C ASN A 76 31.71 -13.33 -14.68
N ARG A 77 30.82 -12.89 -13.79
CA ARG A 77 30.70 -13.41 -12.43
C ARG A 77 29.48 -14.32 -12.31
N ASP A 78 29.69 -15.61 -12.26
CA ASP A 78 28.64 -16.58 -11.87
C ASP A 78 28.26 -16.39 -10.40
N LEU A 79 27.11 -15.74 -10.17
CA LEU A 79 26.60 -15.49 -8.81
C LEU A 79 25.78 -16.71 -8.35
N PRO A 80 25.94 -17.19 -7.11
CA PRO A 80 25.08 -18.24 -6.56
C PRO A 80 23.62 -17.76 -6.45
N ILE A 81 22.67 -18.68 -6.54
CA ILE A 81 21.22 -18.42 -6.49
C ILE A 81 20.84 -17.60 -5.24
N MET A 82 21.51 -17.86 -4.10
CA MET A 82 21.27 -17.14 -2.85
C MET A 82 21.51 -15.63 -3.00
N SER A 83 22.48 -15.20 -3.82
CA SER A 83 22.75 -13.78 -4.08
C SER A 83 21.57 -13.10 -4.79
N TYR A 84 20.91 -13.79 -5.72
CA TYR A 84 19.72 -13.24 -6.41
C TYR A 84 18.59 -12.96 -5.42
N ILE A 85 18.33 -13.88 -4.48
CA ILE A 85 17.31 -13.73 -3.44
C ILE A 85 17.66 -12.58 -2.51
N MET A 86 18.93 -12.48 -2.08
CA MET A 86 19.41 -11.39 -1.21
C MET A 86 19.28 -10.02 -1.90
N PHE A 87 19.69 -9.90 -3.16
CA PHE A 87 19.54 -8.64 -3.91
C PHE A 87 18.08 -8.26 -4.09
N PHE A 88 17.23 -9.23 -4.46
CA PHE A 88 15.79 -8.98 -4.59
C PHE A 88 15.17 -8.49 -3.28
N TYR A 89 15.50 -9.12 -2.15
CA TYR A 89 15.03 -8.68 -0.84
C TYR A 89 15.57 -7.30 -0.48
N ALA A 90 16.85 -7.03 -0.69
CA ALA A 90 17.48 -5.76 -0.38
C ALA A 90 16.85 -4.60 -1.18
N TYR A 91 16.65 -4.78 -2.50
CA TYR A 91 16.04 -3.74 -3.33
C TYR A 91 14.55 -3.56 -3.06
N SER A 92 13.80 -4.64 -2.80
CA SER A 92 12.41 -4.54 -2.37
C SER A 92 12.27 -3.83 -1.03
N SER A 93 13.19 -4.07 -0.09
CA SER A 93 13.22 -3.39 1.20
C SER A 93 13.53 -1.90 1.04
N LEU A 94 14.44 -1.55 0.12
CA LEU A 94 14.76 -0.16 -0.19
C LEU A 94 13.54 0.59 -0.76
N VAL A 95 12.79 -0.01 -1.67
CA VAL A 95 11.54 0.56 -2.20
C VAL A 95 10.50 0.74 -1.10
N ALA A 96 10.33 -0.25 -0.22
CA ALA A 96 9.38 -0.19 0.90
C ALA A 96 9.75 0.92 1.90
N GLY A 97 11.04 1.02 2.27
CA GLY A 97 11.55 2.06 3.16
C GLY A 97 11.44 3.45 2.55
N TRP A 98 11.73 3.61 1.25
CA TRP A 98 11.56 4.86 0.53
C TRP A 98 10.12 5.35 0.56
N LYS A 99 9.17 4.46 0.28
CA LYS A 99 7.74 4.77 0.31
C LYS A 99 7.27 5.15 1.72
N PHE A 100 7.83 4.53 2.76
CA PHE A 100 7.57 4.87 4.15
C PHE A 100 8.13 6.26 4.51
N LEU A 101 9.37 6.54 4.15
CA LEU A 101 9.99 7.84 4.38
C LEU A 101 9.28 8.97 3.65
N ASN A 102 8.82 8.76 2.42
CA ASN A 102 8.03 9.75 1.68
C ASN A 102 6.72 10.11 2.37
N ARG A 103 6.14 9.19 3.14
CA ARG A 103 4.92 9.47 3.91
C ARG A 103 5.18 10.35 5.15
N ILE A 104 6.39 10.27 5.72
CA ILE A 104 6.75 11.00 6.96
C ILE A 104 7.44 12.31 6.64
N THR A 105 8.29 12.33 5.61
CA THR A 105 8.99 13.54 5.17
C THR A 105 8.06 14.34 4.27
N ALA A 106 7.50 15.41 4.81
CA ALA A 106 6.74 16.39 4.04
C ALA A 106 7.66 17.13 3.05
N ASP A 107 7.06 17.69 1.99
CA ASP A 107 7.73 18.34 0.85
C ASP A 107 8.49 19.63 1.17
N TYR A 108 8.94 19.82 2.41
CA TYR A 108 9.62 21.03 2.87
C TYR A 108 11.03 21.26 2.27
N PHE A 109 11.56 20.33 1.47
CA PHE A 109 12.93 20.37 0.96
C PHE A 109 13.11 20.99 -0.43
N LEU A 110 12.06 21.63 -0.98
CA LEU A 110 12.11 22.30 -2.29
C LEU A 110 13.07 23.51 -2.35
N PHE A 111 13.53 24.04 -1.22
CA PHE A 111 14.35 25.25 -1.13
C PHE A 111 15.84 24.99 -0.84
N LEU A 112 16.32 23.74 -0.84
CA LEU A 112 17.75 23.49 -0.63
C LEU A 112 18.57 23.72 -1.91
N PRO A 113 19.80 24.27 -1.77
CA PRO A 113 20.76 24.31 -2.89
C PRO A 113 21.07 22.89 -3.37
N ILE A 114 21.47 22.75 -4.64
CA ILE A 114 21.67 21.46 -5.33
C ILE A 114 22.50 20.46 -4.51
N ILE A 115 23.55 20.93 -3.84
CA ILE A 115 24.43 20.11 -2.98
C ILE A 115 23.67 19.58 -1.75
N GLY A 116 22.85 20.42 -1.11
CA GLY A 116 22.03 20.01 0.03
C GLY A 116 20.98 18.97 -0.36
N TRP A 117 20.40 19.10 -1.56
CA TRP A 117 19.47 18.13 -2.11
C TRP A 117 20.11 16.75 -2.33
N LEU A 118 21.34 16.74 -2.88
CA LEU A 118 22.09 15.51 -3.11
C LEU A 118 22.44 14.79 -1.79
N ILE A 119 22.92 15.52 -0.79
CA ILE A 119 23.22 14.99 0.55
C ILE A 119 21.94 14.42 1.19
N TYR A 120 20.84 15.16 1.13
CA TYR A 120 19.55 14.71 1.65
C TYR A 120 19.11 13.40 0.98
N PHE A 121 19.23 13.30 -0.35
CA PHE A 121 18.86 12.11 -1.10
C PHE A 121 19.71 10.90 -0.71
N MET A 122 21.02 11.07 -0.55
CA MET A 122 21.94 10.02 -0.11
C MET A 122 21.60 9.52 1.30
N VAL A 123 21.41 10.45 2.24
CA VAL A 123 21.03 10.10 3.63
C VAL A 123 19.67 9.38 3.64
N LYS A 124 18.69 9.88 2.90
CA LYS A 124 17.37 9.27 2.77
C LYS A 124 17.44 7.86 2.20
N LEU A 125 18.32 7.63 1.22
CA LEU A 125 18.54 6.32 0.62
C LEU A 125 19.15 5.33 1.61
N LEU A 126 20.14 5.74 2.39
CA LEU A 126 20.77 4.91 3.44
C LEU A 126 19.74 4.54 4.52
N ILE A 127 19.01 5.53 5.03
CA ILE A 127 17.98 5.31 6.06
C ILE A 127 16.86 4.41 5.50
N SER A 128 16.45 4.62 4.25
CA SER A 128 15.44 3.80 3.56
C SER A 128 15.87 2.33 3.47
N GLY A 129 17.13 2.06 3.11
CA GLY A 129 17.65 0.70 3.05
C GLY A 129 17.63 0.00 4.41
N PHE A 130 18.09 0.70 5.46
CA PHE A 130 18.13 0.16 6.81
C PHE A 130 16.72 -0.09 7.39
N LEU A 131 15.86 0.93 7.33
CA LEU A 131 14.48 0.82 7.83
C LEU A 131 13.66 -0.18 7.02
N GLY A 132 13.89 -0.26 5.72
CA GLY A 132 13.14 -1.12 4.80
C GLY A 132 13.23 -2.60 5.16
N ILE A 133 14.38 -3.06 5.71
CA ILE A 133 14.58 -4.44 6.15
C ILE A 133 13.53 -4.84 7.22
N PHE A 134 13.20 -3.92 8.13
CA PHE A 134 12.21 -4.15 9.19
C PHE A 134 10.78 -3.82 8.73
N ILE A 135 10.61 -2.78 7.92
CA ILE A 135 9.31 -2.31 7.47
C ILE A 135 8.68 -3.29 6.48
N LEU A 136 9.48 -3.90 5.60
CA LEU A 136 8.98 -4.82 4.57
C LEU A 136 8.22 -6.01 5.17
N PRO A 137 8.78 -6.81 6.11
CA PRO A 137 8.04 -7.94 6.69
C PRO A 137 6.80 -7.49 7.48
N TYR A 138 6.90 -6.40 8.23
CA TYR A 138 5.76 -5.82 8.95
C TYR A 138 4.63 -5.42 7.98
N ARG A 139 4.98 -4.78 6.89
CA ARG A 139 4.01 -4.34 5.88
C ARG A 139 3.35 -5.50 5.15
N ILE A 140 4.12 -6.54 4.81
CA ILE A 140 3.59 -7.78 4.24
C ILE A 140 2.56 -8.39 5.21
N TYR A 141 2.94 -8.57 6.47
CA TYR A 141 2.05 -9.14 7.50
C TYR A 141 0.75 -8.34 7.62
N LYS A 142 0.86 -7.01 7.78
CA LYS A 142 -0.31 -6.13 7.89
C LYS A 142 -1.22 -6.20 6.67
N ASN A 143 -0.66 -6.14 5.46
CA ASN A 143 -1.41 -6.16 4.22
C ASN A 143 -2.09 -7.52 3.98
N VAL A 144 -1.41 -8.63 4.28
CA VAL A 144 -1.99 -10.00 4.16
C VAL A 144 -3.12 -10.19 5.15
N THR A 145 -2.95 -9.76 6.41
CA THR A 145 -4.01 -9.84 7.43
C THR A 145 -5.22 -9.03 6.98
N ARG A 146 -5.00 -7.81 6.50
CA ARG A 146 -6.09 -6.95 6.02
C ARG A 146 -6.81 -7.54 4.81
N LEU A 147 -6.10 -8.12 3.86
CA LEU A 147 -6.72 -8.83 2.72
C LEU A 147 -7.58 -10.02 3.16
N ARG A 148 -7.15 -10.75 4.20
CA ARG A 148 -7.95 -11.86 4.76
C ARG A 148 -9.24 -11.35 5.40
N GLU A 149 -9.17 -10.27 6.18
CA GLU A 149 -10.35 -9.63 6.77
C GLU A 149 -11.34 -9.17 5.69
N LEU A 150 -10.86 -8.50 4.64
CA LEU A 150 -11.70 -8.04 3.53
C LEU A 150 -12.36 -9.19 2.76
N ASN A 151 -11.73 -10.36 2.68
CA ASN A 151 -12.30 -11.54 2.05
C ASN A 151 -13.37 -12.24 2.91
N GLN A 152 -13.39 -12.00 4.22
CA GLN A 152 -14.42 -12.57 5.13
C GLN A 152 -15.69 -11.70 5.19
N ILE A 153 -15.61 -10.46 4.75
CA ILE A 153 -16.74 -9.50 4.78
C ILE A 153 -17.55 -9.55 3.47
N ASP A 154 -17.00 -10.13 2.40
CA ASP A 154 -17.63 -10.29 1.09
C ASP A 154 -18.53 -11.52 1.09
#